data_704c5c2d4a55ff1b67cc12249a8bb7f2
#
_entry.id   704c5c2d4a55ff1b67cc12249a8bb7f2
#
_cell.length_a   1.000
_cell.length_b   1.000
_cell.length_c   1.000
_cell.angle_alpha   90.00
_cell.angle_beta   90.00
_cell.angle_gamma   90.00
#
_symmetry.space_group_name_H-M   'P 1'
#
loop_
_entity.id
_entity.type
_entity.pdbx_description
1 polymer ?
#
loop_
_entity_poly.entity_id
_entity_poly.type
_entity_poly.pdbx_seq_one_letter_code
_entity_poly.pdbx_strand_id
1 'polypeptide(L)'
;MIELDKRNREIKQEVEALRAEKNKASKEIGAMMAQKKLEEAEALKKKVAESNGRINELSEEEKEVEEKIKKNMMIIPNIIDPSVPIGKDDSENVEVERFGEPVVPDFEIPYHTEIMESFNGIDLDAARRVAGNGFYYLMGDIARLHSAVIAYARDFMINRGFTYCVPPFMIRSNVVTGVMSFAEMDAMMYKIEGEDLYLIGTSEHSMIGKFIGTTLDKTELPQTLTSYSPCFRKEKGAHGIEERGVYRIHQFEKQEMIVVCEPEDSNCLLYTSDAADD
;
A
#
# COMPACT_ATOMS: atom_id res chain seq x y z
N MET A 1 19.90 -10.21 3.19
CA MET A 1 19.53 -9.63 1.86
C MET A 1 20.64 -9.80 0.84
N ILE A 2 21.83 -9.27 1.05
CA ILE A 2 22.96 -9.30 0.08
C ILE A 2 23.25 -10.73 -0.41
N GLU A 3 23.32 -11.70 0.48
CA GLU A 3 23.55 -13.11 0.11
C GLU A 3 22.41 -13.71 -0.71
N LEU A 4 21.16 -13.38 -0.41
CA LEU A 4 20.01 -13.84 -1.20
C LEU A 4 20.00 -13.21 -2.60
N ASP A 5 20.29 -11.93 -2.72
CA ASP A 5 20.40 -11.25 -4.02
C ASP A 5 21.55 -11.83 -4.85
N LYS A 6 22.71 -12.05 -4.23
CA LYS A 6 23.85 -12.70 -4.89
C LYS A 6 23.48 -14.09 -5.41
N ARG A 7 22.82 -14.91 -4.57
CA ARG A 7 22.37 -16.23 -4.96
C ARG A 7 21.36 -16.20 -6.11
N ASN A 8 20.42 -15.26 -6.08
CA ASN A 8 19.45 -15.07 -7.16
C ASN A 8 20.12 -14.73 -8.49
N ARG A 9 21.13 -13.87 -8.47
CA ARG A 9 21.91 -13.55 -9.68
C ARG A 9 22.70 -14.74 -10.20
N GLU A 10 23.32 -15.51 -9.31
CA GLU A 10 24.05 -16.74 -9.69
C GLU A 10 23.12 -17.75 -10.35
N ILE A 11 21.93 -17.99 -9.77
CA ILE A 11 20.93 -18.90 -10.34
C ILE A 11 20.50 -18.42 -11.73
N LYS A 12 20.18 -17.14 -11.89
CA LYS A 12 19.77 -16.58 -13.19
C LYS A 12 20.85 -16.74 -14.25
N GLN A 13 22.09 -16.48 -13.90
CA GLN A 13 23.22 -16.66 -14.82
C GLN A 13 23.42 -18.13 -15.21
N GLU A 14 23.33 -19.07 -14.24
CA GLU A 14 23.47 -20.51 -14.51
C GLU A 14 22.32 -21.00 -15.40
N VAL A 15 21.08 -20.58 -15.13
CA VAL A 15 19.91 -20.95 -15.95
C VAL A 15 20.03 -20.41 -17.38
N GLU A 16 20.49 -19.17 -17.56
CA GLU A 16 20.70 -18.60 -18.90
C GLU A 16 21.79 -19.36 -19.67
N ALA A 17 22.91 -19.68 -19.02
CA ALA A 17 23.98 -20.46 -19.63
C ALA A 17 23.48 -21.85 -20.05
N LEU A 18 22.79 -22.57 -19.17
CA LEU A 18 22.22 -23.89 -19.47
C LEU A 18 21.17 -23.83 -20.59
N ARG A 19 20.35 -22.80 -20.65
CA ARG A 19 19.38 -22.60 -21.76
C ARG A 19 20.10 -22.34 -23.09
N ALA A 20 21.16 -21.54 -23.07
CA ALA A 20 21.98 -21.31 -24.27
C ALA A 20 22.65 -22.60 -24.79
N GLU A 21 23.27 -23.40 -23.88
CA GLU A 21 23.85 -24.70 -24.21
C GLU A 21 22.82 -25.68 -24.77
N LYS A 22 21.65 -25.75 -24.11
CA LYS A 22 20.53 -26.58 -24.57
C LYS A 22 20.08 -26.21 -25.98
N ASN A 23 19.96 -24.92 -26.28
CA ASN A 23 19.53 -24.43 -27.58
C ASN A 23 20.59 -24.81 -28.66
N LYS A 24 21.88 -24.70 -28.34
CA LYS A 24 22.97 -25.12 -29.22
C LYS A 24 22.95 -26.65 -29.44
N ALA A 25 22.89 -27.42 -28.36
CA ALA A 25 22.81 -28.85 -28.41
C ALA A 25 21.60 -29.39 -29.20
N SER A 26 20.44 -28.72 -29.07
CA SER A 26 19.23 -29.08 -29.83
C SER A 26 19.41 -28.92 -31.34
N LYS A 27 20.12 -27.86 -31.76
CA LYS A 27 20.46 -27.67 -33.18
C LYS A 27 21.44 -28.75 -33.70
N GLU A 28 22.45 -29.10 -32.89
CA GLU A 28 23.45 -30.12 -33.19
C GLU A 28 22.81 -31.53 -33.30
N ILE A 29 21.89 -31.85 -32.39
CA ILE A 29 21.12 -33.12 -32.45
C ILE A 29 20.37 -33.19 -33.77
N GLY A 30 19.72 -32.13 -34.22
CA GLY A 30 19.02 -32.08 -35.52
C GLY A 30 19.96 -32.37 -36.68
N ALA A 31 21.17 -31.79 -36.71
CA ALA A 31 22.18 -31.99 -37.70
C ALA A 31 22.75 -33.44 -37.68
N MET A 32 23.03 -33.98 -36.51
CA MET A 32 23.53 -35.36 -36.32
C MET A 32 22.51 -36.41 -36.75
N MET A 33 21.23 -36.21 -36.45
CA MET A 33 20.15 -37.07 -36.90
C MET A 33 20.03 -37.09 -38.43
N ALA A 34 20.18 -35.95 -39.09
CA ALA A 34 20.20 -35.87 -40.56
C ALA A 34 21.40 -36.60 -41.17
N GLN A 35 22.53 -36.62 -40.46
CA GLN A 35 23.76 -37.37 -40.88
C GLN A 35 23.78 -38.82 -40.44
N LYS A 36 22.73 -39.38 -39.84
CA LYS A 36 22.61 -40.75 -39.31
C LYS A 36 23.64 -41.10 -38.20
N LYS A 37 24.17 -40.10 -37.49
CA LYS A 37 25.08 -40.30 -36.35
C LYS A 37 24.28 -40.53 -35.05
N LEU A 38 23.64 -41.68 -34.95
CA LEU A 38 22.65 -41.97 -33.91
C LEU A 38 23.25 -42.01 -32.50
N GLU A 39 24.43 -42.59 -32.31
CA GLU A 39 25.07 -42.72 -31.00
C GLU A 39 25.50 -41.36 -30.42
N GLU A 40 26.07 -40.49 -31.28
CA GLU A 40 26.48 -39.14 -30.88
C GLU A 40 25.22 -38.25 -30.54
N ALA A 41 24.16 -38.42 -31.32
CA ALA A 41 22.89 -37.76 -31.07
C ALA A 41 22.24 -38.20 -29.74
N GLU A 42 22.32 -39.47 -29.39
CA GLU A 42 21.81 -40.06 -28.15
C GLU A 42 22.58 -39.53 -26.93
N ALA A 43 23.92 -39.50 -27.00
CA ALA A 43 24.77 -38.93 -25.96
C ALA A 43 24.45 -37.43 -25.70
N LEU A 44 24.20 -36.70 -26.78
CA LEU A 44 23.86 -35.27 -26.65
C LEU A 44 22.44 -35.06 -26.11
N LYS A 45 21.46 -35.91 -26.45
CA LYS A 45 20.13 -35.95 -25.86
C LYS A 45 20.18 -36.19 -24.35
N LYS A 46 21.05 -37.07 -23.87
CA LYS A 46 21.22 -37.34 -22.46
C LYS A 46 21.72 -36.09 -21.72
N LYS A 47 22.71 -35.37 -22.28
CA LYS A 47 23.19 -34.10 -21.75
C LYS A 47 22.06 -33.05 -21.68
N VAL A 48 21.24 -32.95 -22.72
CA VAL A 48 20.09 -32.02 -22.73
C VAL A 48 19.07 -32.40 -21.65
N ALA A 49 18.85 -33.70 -21.40
CA ALA A 49 17.97 -34.15 -20.33
C ALA A 49 18.51 -33.79 -18.95
N GLU A 50 19.82 -33.99 -18.72
CA GLU A 50 20.51 -33.57 -17.49
C GLU A 50 20.41 -32.05 -17.27
N SER A 51 20.68 -31.27 -18.33
CA SER A 51 20.53 -29.79 -18.28
C SER A 51 19.09 -29.38 -17.98
N ASN A 52 18.08 -30.07 -18.52
CA ASN A 52 16.68 -29.79 -18.18
C ASN A 52 16.37 -30.08 -16.71
N GLY A 53 16.88 -31.18 -16.15
CA GLY A 53 16.77 -31.50 -14.74
C GLY A 53 17.35 -30.36 -13.88
N ARG A 54 18.56 -29.92 -14.20
CA ARG A 54 19.23 -28.84 -13.49
C ARG A 54 18.51 -27.48 -13.61
N ILE A 55 17.99 -27.14 -14.79
CA ILE A 55 17.19 -25.92 -15.00
C ILE A 55 15.93 -25.95 -14.12
N ASN A 56 15.25 -27.09 -14.00
CA ASN A 56 14.08 -27.24 -13.18
C ASN A 56 14.40 -27.03 -11.68
N GLU A 57 15.47 -27.68 -11.18
CA GLU A 57 15.94 -27.52 -9.81
C GLU A 57 16.25 -26.04 -9.50
N LEU A 58 17.02 -25.39 -10.38
CA LEU A 58 17.38 -23.98 -10.23
C LEU A 58 16.16 -23.07 -10.30
N SER A 59 15.17 -23.39 -11.14
CA SER A 59 13.94 -22.60 -11.25
C SER A 59 13.07 -22.70 -9.98
N GLU A 60 13.06 -23.84 -9.32
CA GLU A 60 12.37 -23.95 -8.01
C GLU A 60 13.16 -23.21 -6.91
N GLU A 61 14.49 -23.34 -6.88
CA GLU A 61 15.34 -22.58 -5.96
C GLU A 61 15.20 -21.06 -6.19
N GLU A 62 15.13 -20.60 -7.44
CA GLU A 62 14.90 -19.20 -7.81
C GLU A 62 13.63 -18.66 -7.16
N LYS A 63 12.51 -19.40 -7.30
CA LYS A 63 11.23 -19.01 -6.69
C LYS A 63 11.33 -18.87 -5.17
N GLU A 64 11.97 -19.85 -4.51
CA GLU A 64 12.15 -19.79 -3.06
C GLU A 64 13.00 -18.59 -2.62
N VAL A 65 14.08 -18.32 -3.36
CA VAL A 65 14.97 -17.18 -3.07
C VAL A 65 14.25 -15.86 -3.32
N GLU A 66 13.52 -15.72 -4.42
CA GLU A 66 12.71 -14.54 -4.73
C GLU A 66 11.63 -14.29 -3.68
N GLU A 67 10.97 -15.34 -3.20
CA GLU A 67 9.98 -15.20 -2.13
C GLU A 67 10.61 -14.73 -0.81
N LYS A 68 11.80 -15.27 -0.46
CA LYS A 68 12.55 -14.81 0.71
C LYS A 68 13.01 -13.35 0.57
N ILE A 69 13.49 -12.96 -0.62
CA ILE A 69 13.86 -11.59 -0.92
C ILE A 69 12.64 -10.67 -0.73
N LYS A 70 11.51 -11.02 -1.33
CA LYS A 70 10.27 -10.24 -1.22
C LYS A 70 9.84 -10.07 0.24
N LYS A 71 9.77 -11.15 1.01
CA LYS A 71 9.41 -11.10 2.44
C LYS A 71 10.34 -10.18 3.25
N ASN A 72 11.64 -10.27 3.01
CA ASN A 72 12.61 -9.43 3.70
C ASN A 72 12.50 -7.96 3.28
N MET A 73 12.29 -7.68 2.00
CA MET A 73 12.12 -6.31 1.50
C MET A 73 10.90 -5.62 2.11
N MET A 74 9.82 -6.37 2.38
CA MET A 74 8.60 -5.82 2.97
C MET A 74 8.75 -5.39 4.43
N ILE A 75 9.80 -5.83 5.14
CA ILE A 75 10.04 -5.46 6.54
C ILE A 75 11.21 -4.49 6.70
N ILE A 76 11.94 -4.17 5.65
CA ILE A 76 13.01 -3.18 5.68
C ILE A 76 12.36 -1.79 5.65
N PRO A 77 12.62 -0.93 6.65
CA PRO A 77 12.09 0.42 6.67
C PRO A 77 12.60 1.25 5.49
N ASN A 78 11.82 2.24 5.10
CA ASN A 78 12.25 3.23 4.12
C ASN A 78 13.42 4.07 4.65
N ILE A 79 14.19 4.67 3.74
CA ILE A 79 15.21 5.66 4.11
C ILE A 79 14.46 6.93 4.53
N ILE A 80 14.75 7.40 5.73
CA ILE A 80 14.20 8.64 6.26
C ILE A 80 15.07 9.84 5.82
N ASP A 81 14.44 11.01 5.68
CA ASP A 81 15.16 12.24 5.40
C ASP A 81 16.11 12.59 6.55
N PRO A 82 17.33 13.09 6.29
CA PRO A 82 18.30 13.46 7.34
C PRO A 82 17.81 14.53 8.31
N SER A 83 16.80 15.32 7.95
CA SER A 83 16.19 16.32 8.83
C SER A 83 15.27 15.73 9.90
N VAL A 84 14.82 14.47 9.72
CA VAL A 84 13.94 13.82 10.68
C VAL A 84 14.71 13.44 11.94
N PRO A 85 14.30 13.89 13.14
CA PRO A 85 14.91 13.48 14.39
C PRO A 85 14.84 11.97 14.60
N ILE A 86 15.93 11.39 15.09
CA ILE A 86 15.96 9.96 15.44
C ILE A 86 15.46 9.83 16.87
N GLY A 87 14.38 9.06 17.06
CA GLY A 87 13.77 8.78 18.35
C GLY A 87 13.45 7.30 18.49
N LYS A 88 13.26 6.87 19.72
CA LYS A 88 12.91 5.48 20.06
C LYS A 88 11.44 5.19 19.76
N ASP A 89 10.58 6.13 20.11
CA ASP A 89 9.13 6.08 19.91
C ASP A 89 8.57 7.52 19.91
N ASP A 90 7.26 7.67 19.83
CA ASP A 90 6.53 8.94 19.78
C ASP A 90 6.74 9.85 20.98
N SER A 91 7.18 9.33 22.13
CA SER A 91 7.52 10.14 23.30
C SER A 91 8.77 11.02 23.09
N GLU A 92 9.58 10.69 22.09
CA GLU A 92 10.79 11.44 21.71
C GLU A 92 10.56 12.34 20.47
N ASN A 93 9.31 12.53 20.03
CA ASN A 93 8.99 13.46 18.97
C ASN A 93 9.40 14.88 19.35
N VAL A 94 9.99 15.58 18.38
CA VAL A 94 10.44 16.96 18.55
C VAL A 94 9.44 17.89 17.87
N GLU A 95 8.88 18.84 18.63
CA GLU A 95 8.05 19.91 18.08
C GLU A 95 8.93 20.80 17.19
N VAL A 96 8.62 20.88 15.90
CA VAL A 96 9.40 21.66 14.93
C VAL A 96 8.80 23.05 14.72
N GLU A 97 7.49 23.20 14.87
CA GLU A 97 6.79 24.46 14.68
C GLU A 97 5.52 24.51 15.55
N ARG A 98 5.16 25.70 15.98
CA ARG A 98 3.91 25.98 16.70
C ARG A 98 3.25 27.20 16.10
N PHE A 99 2.00 27.06 15.71
CA PHE A 99 1.19 28.16 15.20
C PHE A 99 0.10 28.56 16.20
N GLY A 100 0.09 29.85 16.56
CA GLY A 100 -0.90 30.42 17.48
C GLY A 100 -0.76 29.95 18.93
N GLU A 101 -1.63 30.46 19.77
CA GLU A 101 -1.73 30.12 21.18
C GLU A 101 -3.06 29.41 21.47
N PRO A 102 -3.08 28.32 22.25
CA PRO A 102 -4.30 27.61 22.55
C PRO A 102 -5.24 28.50 23.40
N VAL A 103 -6.46 28.67 22.94
CA VAL A 103 -7.51 29.33 23.73
C VAL A 103 -8.25 28.25 24.51
N VAL A 104 -8.01 28.21 25.81
CA VAL A 104 -8.72 27.30 26.72
C VAL A 104 -9.94 28.08 27.26
N PRO A 105 -11.17 27.65 26.95
CA PRO A 105 -12.37 28.30 27.49
C PRO A 105 -12.47 28.10 29.01
N ASP A 106 -13.17 28.99 29.67
CA ASP A 106 -13.43 28.98 31.11
C ASP A 106 -14.62 28.11 31.53
N PHE A 107 -15.15 27.32 30.59
CA PHE A 107 -16.23 26.38 30.80
C PHE A 107 -15.78 24.96 30.41
N GLU A 108 -16.44 23.94 30.99
CA GLU A 108 -16.23 22.56 30.65
C GLU A 108 -16.72 22.27 29.22
N ILE A 109 -15.82 21.77 28.37
CA ILE A 109 -16.16 21.41 27.00
C ILE A 109 -16.83 20.01 27.03
N PRO A 110 -18.08 19.88 26.58
CA PRO A 110 -18.75 18.58 26.51
C PRO A 110 -18.02 17.63 25.54
N TYR A 111 -18.12 16.36 25.79
CA TYR A 111 -17.53 15.36 24.87
C TYR A 111 -18.26 15.38 23.52
N HIS A 112 -17.54 15.07 22.43
CA HIS A 112 -18.09 15.21 21.08
C HIS A 112 -19.41 14.44 20.85
N THR A 113 -19.56 13.23 21.44
CA THR A 113 -20.82 12.47 21.35
C THR A 113 -21.95 13.14 22.12
N GLU A 114 -21.70 13.75 23.27
CA GLU A 114 -22.70 14.49 24.04
C GLU A 114 -23.21 15.70 23.24
N ILE A 115 -22.32 16.37 22.53
CA ILE A 115 -22.71 17.45 21.60
C ILE A 115 -23.58 16.90 20.49
N MET A 116 -23.17 15.81 19.83
CA MET A 116 -23.95 15.21 18.75
C MET A 116 -25.33 14.71 19.23
N GLU A 117 -25.40 14.13 20.42
CA GLU A 117 -26.65 13.67 21.06
C GLU A 117 -27.61 14.85 21.35
N SER A 118 -27.07 16.00 21.81
CA SER A 118 -27.88 17.19 22.06
C SER A 118 -28.59 17.72 20.80
N PHE A 119 -28.05 17.43 19.62
CA PHE A 119 -28.66 17.74 18.33
C PHE A 119 -29.48 16.57 17.75
N ASN A 120 -29.67 15.46 18.49
CA ASN A 120 -30.22 14.19 17.96
C ASN A 120 -29.49 13.74 16.69
N GLY A 121 -28.19 14.00 16.61
CA GLY A 121 -27.36 13.85 15.42
C GLY A 121 -26.57 12.56 15.35
N ILE A 122 -26.64 11.69 16.38
CA ILE A 122 -25.95 10.41 16.43
C ILE A 122 -26.81 9.34 17.08
N ASP A 123 -26.72 8.09 16.57
CA ASP A 123 -27.35 6.91 17.20
C ASP A 123 -26.33 5.73 17.18
N LEU A 124 -25.64 5.57 18.29
CA LEU A 124 -24.67 4.50 18.49
C LEU A 124 -25.36 3.16 18.85
N ASP A 125 -26.52 3.22 19.48
CA ASP A 125 -27.26 1.99 19.85
C ASP A 125 -27.87 1.31 18.64
N ALA A 126 -28.42 2.06 17.69
CA ALA A 126 -28.86 1.51 16.42
C ALA A 126 -27.67 0.94 15.62
N ALA A 127 -26.55 1.63 15.56
CA ALA A 127 -25.37 1.15 14.89
C ALA A 127 -24.84 -0.17 15.50
N ARG A 128 -24.84 -0.27 16.83
CA ARG A 128 -24.46 -1.50 17.53
C ARG A 128 -25.35 -2.69 17.18
N ARG A 129 -26.66 -2.47 17.05
CA ARG A 129 -27.61 -3.54 16.63
C ARG A 129 -27.42 -3.99 15.18
N VAL A 130 -26.97 -3.09 14.31
CA VAL A 130 -26.83 -3.36 12.86
C VAL A 130 -25.46 -3.92 12.50
N ALA A 131 -24.39 -3.34 13.05
CA ALA A 131 -23.02 -3.62 12.61
C ALA A 131 -22.05 -3.95 13.76
N GLY A 132 -22.45 -3.74 15.00
CA GLY A 132 -21.59 -3.91 16.18
C GLY A 132 -21.00 -2.59 16.67
N ASN A 133 -20.09 -2.68 17.64
CA ASN A 133 -19.36 -1.52 18.16
C ASN A 133 -18.41 -0.94 17.08
N GLY A 134 -18.07 0.33 17.20
CA GLY A 134 -17.16 1.01 16.26
C GLY A 134 -17.82 1.42 14.94
N PHE A 135 -19.17 1.45 14.89
CA PHE A 135 -19.97 2.02 13.82
C PHE A 135 -20.88 3.10 14.37
N TYR A 136 -21.45 3.92 13.51
CA TYR A 136 -22.31 5.03 13.87
C TYR A 136 -23.43 5.26 12.84
N TYR A 137 -24.51 5.89 13.29
CA TYR A 137 -25.42 6.63 12.43
C TYR A 137 -25.23 8.11 12.74
N LEU A 138 -24.96 8.92 11.72
CA LEU A 138 -25.07 10.39 11.80
C LEU A 138 -26.41 10.78 11.20
N MET A 139 -27.07 11.78 11.83
CA MET A 139 -28.42 12.18 11.44
C MET A 139 -28.56 13.71 11.44
N GLY A 140 -29.57 14.19 10.73
CA GLY A 140 -29.96 15.58 10.73
C GLY A 140 -28.83 16.53 10.35
N ASP A 141 -28.65 17.59 11.14
CA ASP A 141 -27.64 18.60 10.85
C ASP A 141 -26.21 18.14 11.11
N ILE A 142 -25.99 17.16 11.98
CA ILE A 142 -24.66 16.56 12.17
C ILE A 142 -24.23 15.80 10.91
N ALA A 143 -25.14 15.03 10.30
CA ALA A 143 -24.86 14.35 9.03
C ALA A 143 -24.58 15.36 7.88
N ARG A 144 -25.34 16.47 7.87
CA ARG A 144 -25.12 17.54 6.88
C ARG A 144 -23.78 18.24 7.09
N LEU A 145 -23.41 18.52 8.34
CA LEU A 145 -22.12 19.11 8.68
C LEU A 145 -20.97 18.19 8.27
N HIS A 146 -21.06 16.90 8.56
CA HIS A 146 -20.09 15.91 8.13
C HIS A 146 -19.90 15.93 6.60
N SER A 147 -21.01 15.88 5.84
CA SER A 147 -20.96 15.95 4.38
C SER A 147 -20.39 17.28 3.87
N ALA A 148 -20.67 18.37 4.56
CA ALA A 148 -20.17 19.70 4.21
C ALA A 148 -18.64 19.80 4.42
N VAL A 149 -18.10 19.23 5.48
CA VAL A 149 -16.65 19.17 5.73
C VAL A 149 -15.93 18.41 4.61
N ILE A 150 -16.46 17.23 4.22
CA ILE A 150 -15.91 16.45 3.12
C ILE A 150 -15.99 17.21 1.78
N ALA A 151 -17.13 17.86 1.52
CA ALA A 151 -17.30 18.66 0.32
C ALA A 151 -16.33 19.86 0.27
N TYR A 152 -16.16 20.53 1.41
CA TYR A 152 -15.20 21.62 1.54
C TYR A 152 -13.76 21.15 1.25
N ALA A 153 -13.31 20.07 1.89
CA ALA A 153 -11.97 19.53 1.68
C ALA A 153 -11.73 19.16 0.20
N ARG A 154 -12.71 18.52 -0.45
CA ARG A 154 -12.64 18.19 -1.88
C ARG A 154 -12.48 19.45 -2.74
N ASP A 155 -13.35 20.45 -2.53
CA ASP A 155 -13.37 21.64 -3.35
C ASP A 155 -12.12 22.51 -3.10
N PHE A 156 -11.63 22.52 -1.86
CA PHE A 156 -10.38 23.15 -1.48
C PHE A 156 -9.19 22.58 -2.27
N MET A 157 -9.08 21.24 -2.36
CA MET A 157 -8.02 20.59 -3.11
C MET A 157 -8.15 20.82 -4.63
N ILE A 158 -9.35 20.75 -5.18
CA ILE A 158 -9.61 21.05 -6.60
C ILE A 158 -9.18 22.49 -6.92
N ASN A 159 -9.51 23.46 -6.08
CA ASN A 159 -9.16 24.86 -6.26
C ASN A 159 -7.64 25.10 -6.18
N ARG A 160 -6.88 24.21 -5.56
CA ARG A 160 -5.40 24.20 -5.55
C ARG A 160 -4.79 23.43 -6.73
N GLY A 161 -5.58 23.02 -7.71
CA GLY A 161 -5.11 22.37 -8.93
C GLY A 161 -4.96 20.85 -8.83
N PHE A 162 -5.44 20.22 -7.75
CA PHE A 162 -5.45 18.78 -7.65
C PHE A 162 -6.54 18.17 -8.55
N THR A 163 -6.20 17.13 -9.27
CA THR A 163 -7.17 16.35 -10.06
C THR A 163 -7.98 15.44 -9.14
N TYR A 164 -9.29 15.65 -9.07
CA TYR A 164 -10.18 14.83 -8.28
C TYR A 164 -10.41 13.46 -8.93
N CYS A 165 -10.23 12.40 -8.14
CA CYS A 165 -10.39 11.01 -8.55
C CYS A 165 -11.38 10.27 -7.65
N VAL A 166 -12.19 9.39 -8.24
CA VAL A 166 -12.99 8.41 -7.51
C VAL A 166 -12.39 7.03 -7.77
N PRO A 167 -11.63 6.47 -6.82
CA PRO A 167 -10.93 5.21 -6.99
C PRO A 167 -11.81 4.00 -6.67
N PRO A 168 -11.40 2.78 -7.03
CA PRO A 168 -12.02 1.55 -6.50
C PRO A 168 -11.90 1.48 -4.97
N PHE A 169 -12.97 1.07 -4.29
CA PHE A 169 -12.99 0.89 -2.82
C PHE A 169 -12.67 -0.53 -2.40
N MET A 170 -12.43 -1.42 -3.36
CA MET A 170 -11.93 -2.77 -3.15
C MET A 170 -10.71 -2.99 -4.03
N ILE A 171 -9.66 -3.57 -3.46
CA ILE A 171 -8.37 -3.75 -4.12
C ILE A 171 -7.86 -5.18 -3.95
N ARG A 172 -7.00 -5.63 -4.86
CA ARG A 172 -6.39 -6.96 -4.81
C ARG A 172 -5.23 -7.02 -3.82
N SER A 173 -4.89 -8.23 -3.39
CA SER A 173 -3.78 -8.47 -2.46
C SER A 173 -2.43 -7.90 -2.91
N ASN A 174 -2.14 -7.93 -4.22
CA ASN A 174 -0.90 -7.37 -4.76
C ASN A 174 -0.82 -5.84 -4.64
N VAL A 175 -1.95 -5.13 -4.65
CA VAL A 175 -2.02 -3.69 -4.38
C VAL A 175 -1.77 -3.44 -2.89
N VAL A 176 -2.45 -4.20 -2.03
CA VAL A 176 -2.30 -4.08 -0.56
C VAL A 176 -0.85 -4.28 -0.15
N THR A 177 -0.21 -5.33 -0.64
CA THR A 177 1.19 -5.64 -0.29
C THR A 177 2.21 -4.67 -0.89
N GLY A 178 1.79 -3.77 -1.77
CA GLY A 178 2.60 -2.66 -2.26
C GLY A 178 2.67 -1.46 -1.30
N VAL A 179 1.75 -1.37 -0.32
CA VAL A 179 1.62 -0.22 0.59
C VAL A 179 1.70 -0.61 2.08
N MET A 180 1.59 -1.89 2.42
CA MET A 180 1.70 -2.38 3.80
C MET A 180 2.24 -3.82 3.86
N SER A 181 2.74 -4.22 5.03
CA SER A 181 3.20 -5.58 5.27
C SER A 181 2.04 -6.59 5.33
N PHE A 182 2.35 -7.88 5.13
CA PHE A 182 1.34 -8.94 5.27
C PHE A 182 0.72 -9.00 6.67
N ALA A 183 1.50 -8.73 7.71
CA ALA A 183 1.00 -8.74 9.09
C ALA A 183 0.01 -7.60 9.32
N GLU A 184 0.31 -6.41 8.83
CA GLU A 184 -0.59 -5.25 8.91
C GLU A 184 -1.85 -5.47 8.08
N MET A 185 -1.73 -6.01 6.86
CA MET A 185 -2.87 -6.34 6.00
C MET A 185 -3.87 -7.25 6.73
N ASP A 186 -3.41 -8.34 7.34
CA ASP A 186 -4.29 -9.28 8.03
C ASP A 186 -4.89 -8.67 9.30
N ALA A 187 -4.13 -7.84 10.01
CA ALA A 187 -4.58 -7.18 11.23
C ALA A 187 -5.59 -6.06 10.97
N MET A 188 -5.43 -5.30 9.89
CA MET A 188 -6.15 -4.03 9.67
C MET A 188 -7.25 -4.11 8.61
N MET A 189 -7.11 -4.95 7.57
CA MET A 189 -8.00 -4.91 6.42
C MET A 189 -9.11 -5.97 6.46
N TYR A 190 -10.29 -5.59 6.01
CA TYR A 190 -11.39 -6.52 5.76
C TYR A 190 -11.19 -7.20 4.41
N LYS A 191 -11.18 -8.53 4.41
CA LYS A 191 -11.12 -9.36 3.21
C LYS A 191 -12.51 -9.82 2.81
N ILE A 192 -12.79 -9.83 1.51
CA ILE A 192 -14.00 -10.44 0.95
C ILE A 192 -13.78 -11.96 0.87
N GLU A 193 -14.68 -12.71 1.48
CA GLU A 193 -14.62 -14.17 1.48
C GLU A 193 -14.81 -14.74 0.06
N GLY A 194 -13.92 -15.67 -0.32
CA GLY A 194 -13.96 -16.31 -1.64
C GLY A 194 -13.36 -15.49 -2.78
N GLU A 195 -12.92 -14.25 -2.52
CA GLU A 195 -12.37 -13.33 -3.52
C GLU A 195 -10.94 -12.88 -3.15
N ASP A 196 -10.14 -12.53 -4.15
CA ASP A 196 -8.90 -11.77 -3.92
C ASP A 196 -9.18 -10.26 -3.89
N LEU A 197 -10.06 -9.87 -2.96
CA LEU A 197 -10.46 -8.48 -2.76
C LEU A 197 -10.46 -8.11 -1.27
N TYR A 198 -10.06 -6.86 -1.01
CA TYR A 198 -9.99 -6.25 0.31
C TYR A 198 -10.66 -4.89 0.27
N LEU A 199 -11.44 -4.55 1.29
CA LEU A 199 -11.94 -3.19 1.46
C LEU A 199 -10.76 -2.27 1.79
N ILE A 200 -10.71 -1.09 1.18
CA ILE A 200 -9.63 -0.13 1.41
C ILE A 200 -9.66 0.45 2.82
N GLY A 201 -8.49 0.59 3.43
CA GLY A 201 -8.31 1.35 4.68
C GLY A 201 -8.10 2.85 4.46
N THR A 202 -7.85 3.24 3.21
CA THR A 202 -7.70 4.61 2.71
C THR A 202 -7.67 4.57 1.17
N SER A 203 -8.14 5.63 0.52
CA SER A 203 -8.04 5.74 -0.95
C SER A 203 -6.60 5.80 -1.45
N GLU A 204 -5.64 6.15 -0.60
CA GLU A 204 -4.21 6.10 -0.90
C GLU A 204 -3.80 4.76 -1.53
N HIS A 205 -4.27 3.63 -0.96
CA HIS A 205 -3.97 2.31 -1.50
C HIS A 205 -4.35 2.15 -2.97
N SER A 206 -5.57 2.54 -3.31
CA SER A 206 -6.07 2.48 -4.69
C SER A 206 -5.37 3.47 -5.61
N MET A 207 -5.08 4.67 -5.11
CA MET A 207 -4.46 5.73 -5.89
C MET A 207 -3.00 5.40 -6.22
N ILE A 208 -2.24 4.86 -5.27
CA ILE A 208 -0.87 4.36 -5.51
C ILE A 208 -0.92 3.12 -6.42
N GLY A 209 -1.90 2.23 -6.19
CA GLY A 209 -2.12 1.06 -7.04
C GLY A 209 -2.36 1.38 -8.51
N LYS A 210 -2.88 2.57 -8.84
CA LYS A 210 -3.04 3.07 -10.21
C LYS A 210 -1.74 3.05 -11.01
N PHE A 211 -0.59 3.19 -10.33
CA PHE A 211 0.72 3.28 -10.97
C PHE A 211 1.49 1.94 -11.02
N ILE A 212 0.88 0.83 -10.55
CA ILE A 212 1.53 -0.49 -10.62
C ILE A 212 1.85 -0.87 -12.07
N GLY A 213 3.13 -1.18 -12.34
CA GLY A 213 3.60 -1.58 -13.67
C GLY A 213 3.59 -0.47 -14.71
N THR A 214 3.41 0.78 -14.32
CA THR A 214 3.49 1.93 -15.22
C THR A 214 4.88 2.58 -15.15
N THR A 215 5.30 3.17 -16.26
CA THR A 215 6.45 4.07 -16.32
C THR A 215 5.93 5.42 -16.80
N LEU A 216 6.12 6.44 -15.96
CA LEU A 216 5.71 7.80 -16.29
C LEU A 216 6.84 8.54 -17.00
N ASP A 217 6.49 9.36 -18.00
CA ASP A 217 7.44 10.31 -18.59
C ASP A 217 7.63 11.49 -17.62
N LYS A 218 8.84 12.09 -17.60
CA LYS A 218 9.13 13.27 -16.78
C LYS A 218 8.18 14.44 -17.06
N THR A 219 7.70 14.55 -18.27
CA THR A 219 6.75 15.59 -18.70
C THR A 219 5.35 15.41 -18.09
N GLU A 220 5.06 14.24 -17.54
CA GLU A 220 3.80 13.94 -16.83
C GLU A 220 3.86 14.26 -15.34
N LEU A 221 5.03 14.68 -14.83
CA LEU A 221 5.26 14.99 -13.42
C LEU A 221 5.33 16.50 -13.16
N PRO A 222 4.94 16.99 -11.98
CA PRO A 222 4.28 16.23 -10.93
C PRO A 222 2.81 15.94 -11.26
N GLN A 223 2.28 14.80 -10.78
CA GLN A 223 0.85 14.54 -10.78
C GLN A 223 0.29 14.81 -9.38
N THR A 224 -0.62 15.75 -9.26
CA THR A 224 -1.31 16.10 -8.02
C THR A 224 -2.75 15.57 -8.08
N LEU A 225 -3.05 14.59 -7.24
CA LEU A 225 -4.32 13.88 -7.23
C LEU A 225 -4.97 14.00 -5.86
N THR A 226 -6.29 14.11 -5.82
CA THR A 226 -7.05 14.06 -4.58
C THR A 226 -8.22 13.09 -4.73
N SER A 227 -8.56 12.38 -3.67
CA SER A 227 -9.62 11.39 -3.71
C SER A 227 -10.40 11.31 -2.41
N TYR A 228 -11.70 11.19 -2.52
CA TYR A 228 -12.60 10.84 -1.43
C TYR A 228 -12.85 9.34 -1.42
N SER A 229 -12.91 8.77 -0.21
CA SER A 229 -13.41 7.41 -0.03
C SER A 229 -13.98 7.15 1.36
N PRO A 230 -14.92 6.20 1.51
CA PRO A 230 -15.05 5.48 2.76
C PRO A 230 -13.78 4.68 3.03
N CYS A 231 -13.45 4.53 4.30
CA CYS A 231 -12.29 3.77 4.78
C CYS A 231 -12.77 2.72 5.77
N PHE A 232 -12.20 1.52 5.68
CA PHE A 232 -12.60 0.37 6.51
C PHE A 232 -11.37 -0.20 7.21
N ARG A 233 -11.37 -0.19 8.56
CA ARG A 233 -10.27 -0.72 9.37
C ARG A 233 -10.80 -1.59 10.50
N LYS A 234 -10.13 -2.71 10.74
CA LYS A 234 -10.49 -3.63 11.85
C LYS A 234 -10.19 -3.07 13.22
N GLU A 235 -9.36 -2.03 13.33
CA GLU A 235 -8.97 -1.35 14.57
C GLU A 235 -8.65 -2.31 15.73
N LYS A 236 -7.98 -3.41 15.44
CA LYS A 236 -7.57 -4.40 16.44
C LYS A 236 -6.53 -3.78 17.37
N GLY A 237 -6.81 -3.80 18.68
CA GLY A 237 -5.91 -3.28 19.71
C GLY A 237 -6.26 -1.90 20.24
N ALA A 238 -7.33 -1.27 19.75
CA ALA A 238 -7.87 -0.08 20.40
C ALA A 238 -8.44 -0.43 21.78
N HIS A 239 -8.00 0.26 22.83
CA HIS A 239 -8.47 0.06 24.21
C HIS A 239 -8.57 1.41 24.93
N GLY A 240 -9.54 1.53 25.84
CA GLY A 240 -9.65 2.66 26.76
C GLY A 240 -10.42 3.85 26.21
N ILE A 241 -9.89 5.07 26.36
CA ILE A 241 -10.55 6.33 25.97
C ILE A 241 -10.87 6.36 24.46
N GLU A 242 -10.04 5.75 23.64
CA GLU A 242 -10.22 5.69 22.18
C GLU A 242 -11.45 4.87 21.74
N GLU A 243 -11.96 3.99 22.60
CA GLU A 243 -13.20 3.23 22.32
C GLU A 243 -14.47 4.05 22.60
N ARG A 244 -14.35 5.21 23.25
CA ARG A 244 -15.50 6.05 23.53
C ARG A 244 -15.83 6.93 22.33
N GLY A 245 -17.10 6.89 21.92
CA GLY A 245 -17.62 7.73 20.85
C GLY A 245 -17.22 7.29 19.45
N VAL A 246 -16.85 8.24 18.60
CA VAL A 246 -16.56 8.04 17.17
C VAL A 246 -15.12 8.44 16.81
N TYR A 247 -14.20 8.37 17.76
CA TYR A 247 -12.82 8.73 17.54
C TYR A 247 -12.05 7.63 16.79
N ARG A 248 -12.21 6.36 17.21
CA ARG A 248 -11.60 5.20 16.57
C ARG A 248 -12.69 4.20 16.18
N ILE A 249 -12.95 4.08 14.91
CA ILE A 249 -14.12 3.41 14.35
C ILE A 249 -13.76 2.57 13.12
N HIS A 250 -14.58 1.55 12.84
CA HIS A 250 -14.34 0.61 11.74
C HIS A 250 -14.61 1.19 10.36
N GLN A 251 -15.47 2.22 10.29
CA GLN A 251 -15.85 2.88 9.06
C GLN A 251 -15.82 4.41 9.25
N PHE A 252 -15.05 5.09 8.42
CA PHE A 252 -14.96 6.56 8.39
C PHE A 252 -14.75 7.04 6.96
N GLU A 253 -14.73 8.34 6.75
CA GLU A 253 -14.56 8.96 5.44
C GLU A 253 -13.30 9.81 5.44
N LYS A 254 -12.63 9.86 4.30
CA LYS A 254 -11.35 10.55 4.16
C LYS A 254 -11.22 11.20 2.80
N GLN A 255 -10.74 12.45 2.80
CA GLN A 255 -10.21 13.11 1.61
C GLN A 255 -8.69 12.98 1.64
N GLU A 256 -8.11 12.43 0.58
CA GLU A 256 -6.69 12.11 0.49
C GLU A 256 -5.98 13.00 -0.53
N MET A 257 -4.73 13.34 -0.27
CA MET A 257 -3.83 14.01 -1.21
C MET A 257 -2.74 13.04 -1.64
N ILE A 258 -2.52 12.90 -2.95
CA ILE A 258 -1.47 12.08 -3.52
C ILE A 258 -0.67 12.91 -4.50
N VAL A 259 0.62 12.97 -4.30
CA VAL A 259 1.55 13.62 -5.22
C VAL A 259 2.55 12.59 -5.73
N VAL A 260 2.67 12.49 -7.05
CA VAL A 260 3.69 11.69 -7.72
C VAL A 260 4.64 12.67 -8.41
N CYS A 261 5.90 12.69 -7.97
CA CYS A 261 6.89 13.65 -8.42
C CYS A 261 8.27 13.01 -8.58
N GLU A 262 9.24 13.76 -9.07
CA GLU A 262 10.65 13.36 -9.00
C GLU A 262 11.12 13.41 -7.52
N PRO A 263 12.06 12.55 -7.10
CA PRO A 263 12.50 12.49 -5.70
C PRO A 263 13.02 13.83 -5.17
N GLU A 264 13.65 14.62 -6.01
CA GLU A 264 14.23 15.92 -5.68
C GLU A 264 13.16 16.97 -5.30
N ASP A 265 11.95 16.82 -5.83
CA ASP A 265 10.83 17.75 -5.61
C ASP A 265 9.98 17.37 -4.40
N SER A 266 10.19 16.19 -3.82
CA SER A 266 9.32 15.61 -2.80
C SER A 266 9.16 16.50 -1.57
N ASN A 267 10.26 17.02 -1.02
CA ASN A 267 10.21 17.89 0.16
C ASN A 267 9.51 19.22 -0.13
N CYS A 268 9.79 19.84 -1.28
CA CYS A 268 9.14 21.09 -1.67
C CYS A 268 7.64 20.91 -1.83
N LEU A 269 7.20 19.82 -2.48
CA LEU A 269 5.78 19.54 -2.69
C LEU A 269 5.06 19.12 -1.41
N LEU A 270 5.75 18.50 -0.45
CA LEU A 270 5.20 18.22 0.87
C LEU A 270 4.84 19.54 1.59
N TYR A 271 5.78 20.49 1.66
CA TYR A 271 5.55 21.79 2.30
C TYR A 271 4.47 22.62 1.59
N THR A 272 4.44 22.60 0.25
CA THR A 272 3.43 23.38 -0.50
C THR A 272 2.04 22.75 -0.53
N SER A 273 1.94 21.47 -0.19
CA SER A 273 0.67 20.73 -0.14
C SER A 273 0.13 20.57 1.27
N ASP A 274 0.90 20.98 2.28
CA ASP A 274 0.47 20.89 3.67
C ASP A 274 -0.66 21.88 3.92
N ALA A 275 -1.84 21.33 4.21
CA ALA A 275 -3.04 22.11 4.47
C ALA A 275 -3.02 22.79 5.86
N ALA A 276 -2.03 22.51 6.70
CA ALA A 276 -1.87 23.12 8.01
C ALA A 276 -1.21 24.51 7.93
N ASP A 277 -0.56 24.82 6.81
CA ASP A 277 0.15 26.10 6.62
C ASP A 277 -0.75 27.24 6.08
N ASP A 278 -2.05 27.00 5.85
CA ASP A 278 -3.01 27.99 5.34
C ASP A 278 -4.05 28.37 6.42
#